data_1b6c4e0fac19127ae2dfe54813896e01
#
_entry.id   1b6c4e0fac19127ae2dfe54813896e01
#
_cell.length_a   1.000
_cell.length_b   1.000
_cell.length_c   1.000
_cell.angle_alpha   90.00
_cell.angle_beta   90.00
_cell.angle_gamma   90.00
#
_symmetry.space_group_name_H-M   'P 1'
#
loop_
_entity.id
_entity.type
_entity.pdbx_description
1 polymer ?
#
loop_
_entity_poly.entity_id
_entity_poly.type
_entity_poly.pdbx_seq_one_letter_code
_entity_poly.pdbx_strand_id
1 'polypeptide(L)'
;PLVIAGPCSAETEDQVLQTARELANLGKVDLFRAGIWKPRTRPNSFEGVGKEGLAWLRRVKEETGLKTTTEVAKTEHVYEALKHGVDVLWLGARTTVNPFSVQEVADAIAGVDVPVLIKNPINPDLKLWIGAIERIYKAGINRIGVIHRGFSYYGDTKYRNVPRWQIPIELKRQFPDLQ
;
A
#
# COMPACT_ATOMS: atom_id res chain seq x y z
N PRO A 1 15.93 -1.93 -9.76
CA PRO A 1 14.98 -2.09 -8.65
C PRO A 1 13.99 -0.94 -8.63
N LEU A 2 12.72 -1.20 -8.34
CA LEU A 2 11.69 -0.18 -8.20
C LEU A 2 11.86 0.54 -6.84
N VAL A 3 11.94 1.86 -6.86
CA VAL A 3 12.08 2.69 -5.65
C VAL A 3 10.78 3.41 -5.35
N ILE A 4 10.17 3.09 -4.22
CA ILE A 4 8.95 3.71 -3.72
C ILE A 4 9.30 4.53 -2.48
N ALA A 5 9.16 5.85 -2.54
CA ALA A 5 9.51 6.75 -1.45
C ALA A 5 8.43 7.81 -1.20
N GLY A 6 8.44 8.39 0.00
CA GLY A 6 7.50 9.41 0.42
C GLY A 6 7.05 9.24 1.87
N PRO A 7 6.26 10.17 2.42
CA PRO A 7 5.87 10.18 3.82
C PRO A 7 5.01 8.97 4.18
N CYS A 8 5.23 8.43 5.38
CA CYS A 8 4.36 7.36 5.90
C CYS A 8 2.93 7.86 6.11
N SER A 9 2.80 9.10 6.53
CA SER A 9 1.53 9.79 6.76
C SER A 9 1.57 11.13 6.04
N ALA A 10 0.57 11.41 5.22
CA ALA A 10 0.31 12.75 4.71
C ALA A 10 -0.38 13.55 5.83
N GLU A 11 0.23 14.64 6.26
CA GLU A 11 -0.27 15.45 7.38
C GLU A 11 -0.64 16.86 6.95
N THR A 12 0.12 17.46 6.03
CA THR A 12 -0.16 18.74 5.39
C THR A 12 0.19 18.69 3.92
N GLU A 13 -0.44 19.56 3.13
CA GLU A 13 -0.15 19.68 1.71
C GLU A 13 1.31 20.08 1.45
N ASP A 14 1.81 21.05 2.21
CA ASP A 14 3.19 21.53 2.09
C ASP A 14 4.20 20.41 2.35
N GLN A 15 4.00 19.60 3.39
CA GLN A 15 4.85 18.44 3.67
C GLN A 15 4.88 17.47 2.47
N VAL A 16 3.72 17.16 1.91
CA VAL A 16 3.60 16.21 0.81
C VAL A 16 4.29 16.74 -0.45
N LEU A 17 4.01 18.00 -0.83
CA LEU A 17 4.55 18.61 -2.03
C LEU A 17 6.05 18.88 -1.94
N GLN A 18 6.54 19.39 -0.80
CA GLN A 18 7.97 19.59 -0.60
C GLN A 18 8.72 18.26 -0.69
N THR A 19 8.25 17.22 0.02
CA THR A 19 8.86 15.89 -0.06
C THR A 19 8.86 15.34 -1.48
N ALA A 20 7.78 15.53 -2.23
CA ALA A 20 7.69 15.04 -3.60
C ALA A 20 8.68 15.76 -4.55
N ARG A 21 8.82 17.08 -4.43
CA ARG A 21 9.77 17.87 -5.23
C ARG A 21 11.22 17.45 -4.95
N GLU A 22 11.58 17.28 -3.69
CA GLU A 22 12.93 16.83 -3.29
C GLU A 22 13.23 15.43 -3.82
N LEU A 23 12.27 14.50 -3.71
CA LEU A 23 12.42 13.14 -4.23
C LEU A 23 12.50 13.10 -5.77
N ALA A 24 11.72 13.94 -6.46
CA ALA A 24 11.79 14.06 -7.92
C ALA A 24 13.14 14.59 -8.37
N ASN A 25 13.69 15.59 -7.69
CA ASN A 25 15.02 16.16 -7.98
C ASN A 25 16.16 15.17 -7.80
N LEU A 26 16.01 14.16 -6.93
CA LEU A 26 16.99 13.08 -6.80
C LEU A 26 17.05 12.17 -8.04
N GLY A 27 15.99 12.10 -8.85
CA GLY A 27 15.91 11.31 -10.08
C GLY A 27 16.04 9.80 -9.87
N LYS A 28 15.73 9.30 -8.65
CA LYS A 28 15.91 7.88 -8.27
C LYS A 28 14.63 7.23 -7.74
N VAL A 29 13.51 7.95 -7.76
CA VAL A 29 12.22 7.47 -7.25
C VAL A 29 11.28 7.22 -8.40
N ASP A 30 10.74 6.01 -8.47
CA ASP A 30 9.79 5.60 -9.50
C ASP A 30 8.34 5.85 -9.10
N LEU A 31 8.05 5.80 -7.81
CA LEU A 31 6.70 5.90 -7.29
C LEU A 31 6.68 6.67 -5.96
N PHE A 32 5.94 7.77 -5.95
CA PHE A 32 5.72 8.54 -4.73
C PHE A 32 4.59 7.92 -3.90
N ARG A 33 4.85 7.71 -2.62
CA ARG A 33 3.84 7.19 -1.69
C ARG A 33 3.44 8.23 -0.66
N ALA A 34 2.16 8.27 -0.28
CA ALA A 34 1.70 8.94 0.93
C ALA A 34 0.48 8.20 1.51
N GLY A 35 0.49 7.94 2.80
CA GLY A 35 -0.65 7.34 3.49
C GLY A 35 -1.64 8.42 3.92
N ILE A 36 -2.80 8.47 3.29
CA ILE A 36 -3.87 9.44 3.58
C ILE A 36 -4.96 8.86 4.47
N TRP A 37 -5.12 7.56 4.48
CA TRP A 37 -5.97 6.80 5.40
C TRP A 37 -5.10 5.95 6.30
N LYS A 38 -5.20 6.12 7.62
CA LYS A 38 -4.28 5.51 8.59
C LYS A 38 -5.05 4.61 9.57
N PRO A 39 -5.03 3.28 9.37
CA PRO A 39 -5.62 2.36 10.33
C PRO A 39 -4.82 2.42 11.64
N ARG A 40 -5.44 2.93 12.70
CA ARG A 40 -4.82 3.04 14.01
C ARG A 40 -5.31 1.95 14.95
N THR A 41 -4.42 1.48 15.82
CA THR A 41 -4.76 0.43 16.81
C THR A 41 -5.66 0.98 17.91
N ARG A 42 -5.48 2.26 18.27
CA ARG A 42 -6.27 2.92 19.31
C ARG A 42 -7.00 4.12 18.73
N PRO A 43 -8.22 4.43 19.20
CA PRO A 43 -8.93 5.65 18.85
C PRO A 43 -8.17 6.90 19.33
N ASN A 44 -8.61 8.06 18.88
CA ASN A 44 -8.01 9.37 19.23
C ASN A 44 -6.56 9.57 18.76
N SER A 45 -6.12 8.80 17.77
CA SER A 45 -4.87 9.04 17.04
C SER A 45 -5.18 9.64 15.68
N PHE A 46 -4.22 10.33 15.07
CA PHE A 46 -4.40 10.87 13.71
C PHE A 46 -4.68 9.73 12.71
N GLU A 47 -5.87 9.70 12.16
CA GLU A 47 -6.34 8.63 11.24
C GLU A 47 -6.11 8.95 9.77
N GLY A 48 -5.36 10.01 9.49
CA GLY A 48 -5.07 10.49 8.14
C GLY A 48 -5.96 11.67 7.74
N VAL A 49 -5.57 12.36 6.70
CA VAL A 49 -6.32 13.50 6.13
C VAL A 49 -7.50 13.05 5.26
N GLY A 50 -7.56 11.76 4.92
CA GLY A 50 -8.65 11.23 4.10
C GLY A 50 -8.60 11.72 2.66
N LYS A 51 -9.78 12.00 2.10
CA LYS A 51 -9.96 12.37 0.68
C LYS A 51 -9.22 13.65 0.27
N GLU A 52 -9.00 14.57 1.18
CA GLU A 52 -8.25 15.80 0.91
C GLU A 52 -6.85 15.49 0.39
N GLY A 53 -6.19 14.48 0.95
CA GLY A 53 -4.87 14.04 0.50
C GLY A 53 -4.81 13.53 -0.93
N LEU A 54 -5.94 13.16 -1.54
CA LEU A 54 -5.99 12.76 -2.95
C LEU A 54 -5.75 13.95 -3.89
N ALA A 55 -6.24 15.14 -3.53
CA ALA A 55 -5.94 16.37 -4.29
C ALA A 55 -4.43 16.67 -4.22
N TRP A 56 -3.79 16.47 -3.07
CA TRP A 56 -2.35 16.65 -2.92
C TRP A 56 -1.55 15.65 -3.75
N LEU A 57 -1.96 14.37 -3.79
CA LEU A 57 -1.35 13.36 -4.65
C LEU A 57 -1.48 13.68 -6.14
N ARG A 58 -2.62 14.25 -6.56
CA ARG A 58 -2.79 14.75 -7.93
C ARG A 58 -1.81 15.87 -8.24
N ARG A 59 -1.67 16.85 -7.35
CA ARG A 59 -0.68 17.93 -7.50
C ARG A 59 0.75 17.41 -7.55
N VAL A 60 1.10 16.39 -6.77
CA VAL A 60 2.40 15.72 -6.88
C VAL A 60 2.66 15.25 -8.30
N LYS A 61 1.70 14.60 -8.96
CA LYS A 61 1.85 14.16 -10.35
C LYS A 61 2.02 15.35 -11.30
N GLU A 62 1.18 16.37 -11.16
CA GLU A 62 1.20 17.56 -12.01
C GLU A 62 2.52 18.33 -11.89
N GLU A 63 3.06 18.49 -10.69
CA GLU A 63 4.26 19.27 -10.43
C GLU A 63 5.57 18.49 -10.67
N THR A 64 5.56 17.17 -10.47
CA THR A 64 6.82 16.39 -10.46
C THR A 64 6.90 15.31 -11.53
N GLY A 65 5.78 14.92 -12.12
CA GLY A 65 5.69 13.78 -13.03
C GLY A 65 5.78 12.41 -12.35
N LEU A 66 5.97 12.34 -11.03
CA LEU A 66 6.03 11.08 -10.29
C LEU A 66 4.67 10.37 -10.29
N LYS A 67 4.66 9.08 -10.54
CA LYS A 67 3.48 8.25 -10.29
C LYS A 67 3.20 8.19 -8.80
N THR A 68 1.93 8.00 -8.41
CA THR A 68 1.50 8.05 -7.02
C THR A 68 0.89 6.75 -6.54
N THR A 69 1.03 6.48 -5.24
CA THR A 69 0.41 5.32 -4.59
C THR A 69 -0.07 5.66 -3.18
N THR A 70 -1.18 5.06 -2.80
CA THR A 70 -1.74 5.19 -1.45
C THR A 70 -2.38 3.89 -0.96
N GLU A 71 -2.58 3.78 0.35
CA GLU A 71 -3.26 2.64 0.99
C GLU A 71 -4.76 2.71 0.76
N VAL A 72 -5.37 1.57 0.44
CA VAL A 72 -6.82 1.40 0.38
C VAL A 72 -7.25 0.24 1.29
N ALA A 73 -8.43 0.32 1.89
CA ALA A 73 -8.92 -0.68 2.84
C ALA A 73 -10.41 -1.00 2.68
N LYS A 74 -11.14 -0.27 1.85
CA LYS A 74 -12.57 -0.43 1.58
C LYS A 74 -12.93 0.11 0.20
N THR A 75 -14.10 -0.23 -0.29
CA THR A 75 -14.63 0.16 -1.61
C THR A 75 -14.52 1.67 -1.88
N GLU A 76 -14.94 2.50 -0.92
CA GLU A 76 -14.89 3.96 -1.06
C GLU A 76 -13.47 4.49 -1.30
N HIS A 77 -12.46 3.92 -0.60
CA HIS A 77 -11.06 4.30 -0.80
C HIS A 77 -10.60 3.99 -2.22
N VAL A 78 -11.01 2.84 -2.77
CA VAL A 78 -10.67 2.44 -4.14
C VAL A 78 -11.25 3.44 -5.14
N TYR A 79 -12.56 3.70 -5.08
CA TYR A 79 -13.22 4.59 -6.02
C TYR A 79 -12.66 6.02 -5.98
N GLU A 80 -12.45 6.55 -4.79
CA GLU A 80 -11.90 7.89 -4.65
C GLU A 80 -10.44 7.96 -5.14
N ALA A 81 -9.60 6.97 -4.83
CA ALA A 81 -8.24 6.93 -5.31
C ALA A 81 -8.17 6.86 -6.84
N LEU A 82 -8.97 6.00 -7.47
CA LEU A 82 -9.03 5.87 -8.93
C LEU A 82 -9.57 7.15 -9.59
N LYS A 83 -10.63 7.73 -9.06
CA LYS A 83 -11.20 9.00 -9.53
C LYS A 83 -10.20 10.15 -9.53
N HIS A 84 -9.27 10.17 -8.56
CA HIS A 84 -8.22 11.18 -8.45
C HIS A 84 -6.94 10.80 -9.19
N GLY A 85 -6.93 9.69 -9.93
CA GLY A 85 -5.83 9.29 -10.79
C GLY A 85 -4.62 8.75 -10.04
N VAL A 86 -4.81 8.11 -8.88
CA VAL A 86 -3.75 7.35 -8.20
C VAL A 86 -3.33 6.18 -9.09
N ASP A 87 -2.03 6.01 -9.31
CA ASP A 87 -1.49 5.06 -10.30
C ASP A 87 -1.36 3.64 -9.78
N VAL A 88 -1.14 3.48 -8.47
CA VAL A 88 -0.95 2.18 -7.83
C VAL A 88 -1.69 2.16 -6.49
N LEU A 89 -2.43 1.12 -6.21
CA LEU A 89 -3.08 0.93 -4.92
C LEU A 89 -2.27 -0.04 -4.05
N TRP A 90 -2.26 0.15 -2.73
CA TRP A 90 -1.74 -0.89 -1.86
C TRP A 90 -2.70 -1.30 -0.75
N LEU A 91 -2.69 -2.59 -0.45
CA LEU A 91 -3.36 -3.18 0.71
C LEU A 91 -2.43 -3.13 1.91
N GLY A 92 -2.88 -2.51 2.99
CA GLY A 92 -2.17 -2.45 4.25
C GLY A 92 -2.14 -3.79 4.99
N ALA A 93 -1.15 -3.98 5.86
CA ALA A 93 -0.99 -5.23 6.61
C ALA A 93 -2.19 -5.55 7.51
N ARG A 94 -2.94 -4.55 7.97
CA ARG A 94 -4.17 -4.73 8.76
C ARG A 94 -5.38 -5.10 7.89
N THR A 95 -5.41 -4.67 6.65
CA THR A 95 -6.41 -5.06 5.66
C THR A 95 -6.16 -6.51 5.21
N THR A 96 -4.90 -6.86 4.95
CA THR A 96 -4.51 -8.20 4.47
C THR A 96 -4.87 -9.33 5.45
N VAL A 97 -4.99 -9.07 6.76
CA VAL A 97 -5.43 -10.09 7.72
C VAL A 97 -6.93 -10.40 7.67
N ASN A 98 -7.71 -9.57 6.98
CA ASN A 98 -9.16 -9.73 6.92
C ASN A 98 -9.61 -10.13 5.51
N PRO A 99 -9.97 -11.39 5.26
CA PRO A 99 -10.43 -11.84 3.94
C PRO A 99 -11.65 -11.10 3.41
N PHE A 100 -12.55 -10.63 4.27
CA PHE A 100 -13.71 -9.82 3.85
C PHE A 100 -13.27 -8.46 3.31
N SER A 101 -12.38 -7.77 4.01
CA SER A 101 -11.85 -6.49 3.55
C SER A 101 -11.05 -6.62 2.25
N VAL A 102 -10.27 -7.69 2.10
CA VAL A 102 -9.55 -7.97 0.85
C VAL A 102 -10.53 -8.25 -0.28
N GLN A 103 -11.59 -9.03 -0.03
CA GLN A 103 -12.62 -9.32 -1.03
C GLN A 103 -13.36 -8.04 -1.44
N GLU A 104 -13.73 -7.19 -0.50
CA GLU A 104 -14.36 -5.90 -0.78
C GLU A 104 -13.52 -5.03 -1.71
N VAL A 105 -12.21 -4.95 -1.46
CA VAL A 105 -11.29 -4.22 -2.35
C VAL A 105 -11.17 -4.92 -3.70
N ALA A 106 -11.07 -6.26 -3.74
CA ALA A 106 -11.00 -7.03 -4.98
C ALA A 106 -12.22 -6.79 -5.86
N ASP A 107 -13.42 -6.79 -5.28
CA ASP A 107 -14.67 -6.53 -5.99
C ASP A 107 -14.71 -5.09 -6.54
N ALA A 108 -14.19 -4.12 -5.77
CA ALA A 108 -14.15 -2.71 -6.18
C ALA A 108 -13.19 -2.42 -7.34
N ILE A 109 -12.11 -3.21 -7.50
CA ILE A 109 -11.14 -3.05 -8.59
C ILE A 109 -11.39 -3.98 -9.78
N ALA A 110 -12.41 -4.83 -9.70
CA ALA A 110 -12.70 -5.77 -10.78
C ALA A 110 -12.96 -5.04 -12.11
N GLY A 111 -12.23 -5.45 -13.16
CA GLY A 111 -12.33 -4.83 -14.47
C GLY A 111 -11.54 -3.50 -14.62
N VAL A 112 -10.78 -3.07 -13.62
CA VAL A 112 -9.94 -1.88 -13.67
C VAL A 112 -8.49 -2.28 -13.91
N ASP A 113 -7.80 -1.62 -14.85
CA ASP A 113 -6.36 -1.84 -15.09
C ASP A 113 -5.50 -1.00 -14.13
N VAL A 114 -5.35 -1.46 -12.90
CA VAL A 114 -4.55 -0.80 -11.86
C VAL A 114 -3.60 -1.80 -11.20
N PRO A 115 -2.30 -1.46 -11.04
CA PRO A 115 -1.39 -2.29 -10.27
C PRO A 115 -1.73 -2.26 -8.78
N VAL A 116 -1.54 -3.39 -8.09
CA VAL A 116 -1.82 -3.52 -6.66
C VAL A 116 -0.61 -4.07 -5.92
N LEU A 117 -0.22 -3.39 -4.84
CA LEU A 117 0.81 -3.85 -3.91
C LEU A 117 0.13 -4.42 -2.66
N ILE A 118 0.58 -5.58 -2.21
CA ILE A 118 -0.02 -6.28 -1.07
C ILE A 118 1.04 -6.47 0.02
N LYS A 119 0.88 -5.77 1.14
CA LYS A 119 1.74 -5.98 2.32
C LYS A 119 1.43 -7.33 2.96
N ASN A 120 2.46 -7.98 3.54
CA ASN A 120 2.19 -9.15 4.37
C ASN A 120 1.22 -8.82 5.51
N PRO A 121 0.41 -9.80 5.98
CA PRO A 121 -0.47 -9.60 7.14
C PRO A 121 0.36 -9.26 8.39
N ILE A 122 -0.28 -8.66 9.41
CA ILE A 122 0.42 -8.31 10.65
C ILE A 122 0.92 -9.55 11.40
N ASN A 123 0.18 -10.65 11.37
CA ASN A 123 0.57 -11.94 11.92
C ASN A 123 1.39 -12.76 10.90
N PRO A 124 2.27 -13.66 11.37
CA PRO A 124 3.12 -14.46 10.49
C PRO A 124 2.36 -15.64 9.86
N ASP A 125 1.42 -15.34 8.98
CA ASP A 125 0.57 -16.30 8.31
C ASP A 125 0.72 -16.19 6.79
N LEU A 126 1.45 -17.14 6.19
CA LEU A 126 1.67 -17.20 4.76
C LEU A 126 0.38 -17.45 3.98
N LYS A 127 -0.53 -18.27 4.52
CA LYS A 127 -1.79 -18.60 3.84
C LYS A 127 -2.70 -17.38 3.70
N LEU A 128 -2.75 -16.52 4.72
CA LEU A 128 -3.47 -15.24 4.62
C LEU A 128 -2.89 -14.34 3.54
N TRP A 129 -1.57 -14.28 3.42
CA TRP A 129 -0.92 -13.47 2.39
C TRP A 129 -1.21 -14.00 0.99
N ILE A 130 -1.08 -15.32 0.80
CA ILE A 130 -1.42 -16.01 -0.46
C ILE A 130 -2.90 -15.77 -0.79
N GLY A 131 -3.80 -15.96 0.17
CA GLY A 131 -5.23 -15.73 -0.05
C GLY A 131 -5.58 -14.31 -0.49
N ALA A 132 -4.87 -13.31 0.03
CA ALA A 132 -5.03 -11.92 -0.43
C ALA A 132 -4.56 -11.74 -1.88
N ILE A 133 -3.41 -12.32 -2.25
CA ILE A 133 -2.88 -12.29 -3.62
C ILE A 133 -3.86 -12.96 -4.59
N GLU A 134 -4.35 -14.15 -4.25
CA GLU A 134 -5.29 -14.90 -5.09
C GLU A 134 -6.62 -14.18 -5.30
N ARG A 135 -7.16 -13.48 -4.30
CA ARG A 135 -8.40 -12.69 -4.43
C ARG A 135 -8.20 -11.53 -5.41
N ILE A 136 -7.11 -10.80 -5.29
CA ILE A 136 -6.76 -9.69 -6.20
C ILE A 136 -6.53 -10.22 -7.63
N TYR A 137 -5.83 -11.35 -7.77
CA TYR A 137 -5.63 -11.98 -9.07
C TYR A 137 -6.95 -12.43 -9.72
N LYS A 138 -7.85 -13.05 -8.96
CA LYS A 138 -9.17 -13.47 -9.43
C LYS A 138 -10.07 -12.29 -9.85
N ALA A 139 -9.84 -11.10 -9.30
CA ALA A 139 -10.50 -9.86 -9.74
C ALA A 139 -9.99 -9.34 -11.11
N GLY A 140 -9.04 -10.05 -11.74
CA GLY A 140 -8.47 -9.70 -13.04
C GLY A 140 -7.21 -8.84 -12.98
N ILE A 141 -6.67 -8.59 -11.80
CA ILE A 141 -5.43 -7.81 -11.64
C ILE A 141 -4.22 -8.71 -11.84
N ASN A 142 -3.46 -8.47 -12.91
CA ASN A 142 -2.24 -9.24 -13.25
C ASN A 142 -0.96 -8.55 -12.79
N ARG A 143 -0.99 -7.24 -12.53
CA ARG A 143 0.15 -6.47 -12.04
C ARG A 143 0.13 -6.39 -10.51
N ILE A 144 0.61 -7.46 -9.88
CA ILE A 144 0.63 -7.60 -8.40
C ILE A 144 2.08 -7.60 -7.93
N GLY A 145 2.37 -6.72 -6.97
CA GLY A 145 3.61 -6.73 -6.21
C GLY A 145 3.34 -7.00 -4.73
N VAL A 146 4.33 -7.51 -4.02
CA VAL A 146 4.22 -7.80 -2.58
C VAL A 146 5.23 -7.00 -1.77
N ILE A 147 4.83 -6.58 -0.58
CA ILE A 147 5.67 -5.78 0.32
C ILE A 147 5.87 -6.54 1.63
N HIS A 148 7.13 -6.92 1.89
CA HIS A 148 7.51 -7.47 3.18
C HIS A 148 7.82 -6.34 4.18
N ARG A 149 6.98 -6.20 5.22
CA ARG A 149 7.17 -5.23 6.32
C ARG A 149 7.60 -5.86 7.64
N GLY A 150 7.67 -7.17 7.70
CA GLY A 150 7.81 -7.94 8.93
C GLY A 150 6.46 -8.18 9.63
N PHE A 151 6.49 -8.87 10.77
CA PHE A 151 5.31 -9.40 11.47
C PHE A 151 5.27 -8.94 12.92
N SER A 152 4.06 -8.88 13.48
CA SER A 152 3.86 -8.63 14.89
C SER A 152 4.45 -9.78 15.73
N TYR A 153 4.93 -9.42 16.91
CA TYR A 153 5.43 -10.37 17.90
C TYR A 153 4.97 -9.92 19.29
N TYR A 154 4.58 -10.89 20.11
CA TYR A 154 4.26 -10.63 21.51
C TYR A 154 5.51 -10.83 22.36
N GLY A 155 5.89 -9.81 23.10
CA GLY A 155 7.09 -9.78 23.94
C GLY A 155 8.13 -8.75 23.44
N ASP A 156 9.26 -8.70 24.14
CA ASP A 156 10.35 -7.78 23.82
C ASP A 156 11.07 -8.22 22.55
N THR A 157 11.31 -7.26 21.65
CA THR A 157 12.04 -7.49 20.41
C THR A 157 12.78 -6.23 20.00
N LYS A 158 13.93 -6.41 19.39
CA LYS A 158 14.73 -5.32 18.80
C LYS A 158 13.98 -4.58 17.67
N TYR A 159 13.09 -5.26 16.97
CA TYR A 159 12.41 -4.72 15.80
C TYR A 159 10.94 -4.45 16.10
N ARG A 160 10.44 -3.30 15.64
CA ARG A 160 9.00 -3.02 15.66
C ARG A 160 8.18 -4.13 14.98
N ASN A 161 8.70 -4.70 13.90
CA ASN A 161 8.13 -5.83 13.19
C ASN A 161 9.23 -6.85 12.94
N VAL A 162 9.06 -8.07 13.44
CA VAL A 162 10.05 -9.14 13.29
C VAL A 162 10.07 -9.59 11.82
N PRO A 163 11.23 -9.63 11.15
CA PRO A 163 11.29 -9.84 9.71
C PRO A 163 10.87 -11.24 9.25
N ARG A 164 11.15 -12.32 10.00
CA ARG A 164 10.80 -13.71 9.64
C ARG A 164 10.98 -14.00 8.13
N TRP A 165 12.17 -13.83 7.63
CA TRP A 165 12.52 -13.90 6.19
C TRP A 165 12.11 -15.20 5.51
N GLN A 166 11.98 -16.30 6.23
CA GLN A 166 11.50 -17.58 5.71
C GLN A 166 10.12 -17.46 5.05
N ILE A 167 9.24 -16.55 5.53
CA ILE A 167 7.89 -16.39 4.98
C ILE A 167 7.91 -15.76 3.58
N PRO A 168 8.54 -14.58 3.34
CA PRO A 168 8.62 -14.02 1.99
C PRO A 168 9.47 -14.87 1.04
N ILE A 169 10.49 -15.59 1.53
CA ILE A 169 11.26 -16.54 0.72
C ILE A 169 10.37 -17.68 0.25
N GLU A 170 9.57 -18.27 1.15
CA GLU A 170 8.64 -19.35 0.79
C GLU A 170 7.54 -18.85 -0.17
N LEU A 171 7.02 -17.62 0.04
CA LEU A 171 6.09 -17.01 -0.90
C LEU A 171 6.71 -16.90 -2.30
N LYS A 172 7.94 -16.38 -2.40
CA LYS A 172 8.64 -16.23 -3.69
C LYS A 172 8.93 -17.57 -4.35
N ARG A 173 9.18 -18.62 -3.55
CA ARG A 173 9.37 -20.00 -4.06
C ARG A 173 8.10 -20.54 -4.69
N GLN A 174 6.94 -20.29 -4.10
CA GLN A 174 5.64 -20.73 -4.62
C GLN A 174 5.15 -19.89 -5.80
N PHE A 175 5.48 -18.62 -5.84
CA PHE A 175 5.07 -17.64 -6.86
C PHE A 175 6.30 -16.89 -7.41
N PRO A 176 7.11 -17.52 -8.26
CA PRO A 176 8.38 -16.95 -8.74
C PRO A 176 8.23 -15.66 -9.54
N ASP A 177 7.07 -15.41 -10.15
CA ASP A 177 6.79 -14.22 -10.97
C ASP A 177 6.33 -13.00 -10.17
N LEU A 178 5.99 -13.15 -8.88
CA LEU A 178 5.65 -12.00 -8.03
C LEU A 178 6.84 -11.04 -7.87
N GLN A 179 6.51 -9.73 -7.99
CA GLN A 179 7.45 -8.64 -7.78
C GLN A 179 7.55 -8.24 -6.31
#